data_35c52f4fa98002ed998426834ce6128a
#
_entry.id   35c52f4fa98002ed998426834ce6128a
#
_cell.length_a   1.000
_cell.length_b   1.000
_cell.length_c   1.000
_cell.angle_alpha   90.00
_cell.angle_beta   90.00
_cell.angle_gamma   90.00
#
_symmetry.space_group_name_H-M   'P 1'
#
loop_
_entity.id
_entity.type
_entity.pdbx_description
1 polymer ?
#
loop_
_entity_poly.entity_id
_entity_poly.type
_entity_poly.pdbx_seq_one_letter_code
_entity_poly.pdbx_strand_id
1 'polypeptide(L)'
;MILIALFMISCDNDNGYSENVKAVKKVVSAFELGDVEIWKDAVSEDLVHSPPIYGTAENSGNYDSALAQAEFYINNFENIKFTNPVYLPGVDTVSLKNNGSVRVYGTWTGTSKSTGREFSNRAYHWFEVEDGKITNAGDFFDATGMVAAVGPVQRNVIVVTVDLKKGKYDDLQKLFESDAGLKTTRNYEGCNHVEGFFNEESSKYVVIQHWDSFEQYNAYADWRFNEDPSGLVGKMLPLISGGADGISIYSNNTGYGFY
;
A
#
# COMPACT_ATOMS: atom_id res chain seq x y z
N MET A 1 10.52 -55.51 -49.61
CA MET A 1 9.48 -54.77 -48.87
C MET A 1 10.23 -53.77 -47.95
N ILE A 2 10.32 -52.49 -48.38
CA ILE A 2 11.02 -51.45 -47.62
C ILE A 2 10.00 -50.78 -46.74
N LEU A 3 10.14 -50.93 -45.42
CA LEU A 3 9.30 -50.29 -44.42
C LEU A 3 9.78 -48.83 -44.24
N ILE A 4 9.07 -47.86 -44.83
CA ILE A 4 9.34 -46.45 -44.60
C ILE A 4 8.66 -46.07 -43.24
N ALA A 5 9.50 -45.94 -42.19
CA ALA A 5 9.03 -45.36 -40.94
C ALA A 5 8.85 -43.84 -41.13
N LEU A 6 7.59 -43.38 -41.25
CA LEU A 6 7.28 -41.95 -41.14
C LEU A 6 7.48 -41.53 -39.66
N PHE A 7 8.59 -40.85 -39.39
CA PHE A 7 8.70 -40.06 -38.16
C PHE A 7 7.76 -38.86 -38.29
N MET A 8 6.63 -38.91 -37.60
CA MET A 8 5.78 -37.73 -37.36
C MET A 8 6.56 -36.87 -36.36
N ILE A 9 7.33 -35.92 -36.86
CA ILE A 9 7.85 -34.82 -36.06
C ILE A 9 6.64 -33.96 -35.73
N SER A 10 6.05 -34.15 -34.54
CA SER A 10 5.15 -33.16 -33.95
C SER A 10 6.01 -31.93 -33.72
N CYS A 11 5.91 -30.93 -34.61
CA CYS A 11 6.37 -29.60 -34.28
C CYS A 11 5.42 -29.08 -33.22
N ASP A 12 5.74 -29.28 -31.95
CA ASP A 12 5.16 -28.46 -30.89
C ASP A 12 5.55 -27.02 -31.21
N ASN A 13 4.57 -26.24 -31.66
CA ASN A 13 4.77 -24.82 -31.97
C ASN A 13 4.80 -24.06 -30.65
N ASP A 14 5.93 -24.15 -29.95
CA ASP A 14 6.18 -23.60 -28.62
C ASP A 14 6.19 -22.05 -28.67
N ASN A 15 6.39 -21.45 -29.84
CA ASN A 15 6.50 -20.00 -30.04
C ASN A 15 7.44 -19.32 -29.04
N GLY A 16 8.51 -20.02 -28.58
CA GLY A 16 9.46 -19.52 -27.62
C GLY A 16 9.01 -19.58 -26.15
N TYR A 17 7.83 -20.13 -25.87
CA TYR A 17 7.28 -20.17 -24.51
C TYR A 17 8.24 -20.80 -23.49
N SER A 18 8.87 -21.94 -23.82
CA SER A 18 9.81 -22.62 -22.90
C SER A 18 11.01 -21.75 -22.54
N GLU A 19 11.54 -20.97 -23.47
CA GLU A 19 12.63 -20.02 -23.21
C GLU A 19 12.11 -18.82 -22.42
N ASN A 20 10.94 -18.31 -22.78
CA ASN A 20 10.32 -17.16 -22.09
C ASN A 20 10.00 -17.47 -20.62
N VAL A 21 9.60 -18.71 -20.30
CA VAL A 21 9.45 -19.15 -18.89
C VAL A 21 10.75 -19.01 -18.09
N LYS A 22 11.93 -19.13 -18.73
CA LYS A 22 13.20 -18.95 -18.02
C LYS A 22 13.39 -17.48 -17.59
N ALA A 23 13.06 -16.52 -18.44
CA ALA A 23 13.11 -15.09 -18.09
C ALA A 23 12.16 -14.78 -16.93
N VAL A 24 10.94 -15.31 -16.96
CA VAL A 24 9.96 -15.13 -15.86
C VAL A 24 10.47 -15.75 -14.55
N LYS A 25 11.03 -16.97 -14.58
CA LYS A 25 11.64 -17.61 -13.41
C LYS A 25 12.80 -16.80 -12.85
N LYS A 26 13.54 -16.10 -13.70
CA LYS A 26 14.62 -15.21 -13.28
C LYS A 26 14.09 -14.04 -12.47
N VAL A 27 12.99 -13.40 -12.91
CA VAL A 27 12.33 -12.35 -12.14
C VAL A 27 11.82 -12.89 -10.79
N VAL A 28 11.18 -14.06 -10.77
CA VAL A 28 10.76 -14.70 -9.50
C VAL A 28 11.95 -14.91 -8.58
N SER A 29 13.08 -15.42 -9.10
CA SER A 29 14.28 -15.67 -8.30
C SER A 29 14.89 -14.39 -7.72
N ALA A 30 14.75 -13.23 -8.38
CA ALA A 30 15.22 -11.94 -7.88
C ALA A 30 14.57 -11.61 -6.52
N PHE A 31 13.27 -11.80 -6.41
CA PHE A 31 12.55 -11.60 -5.14
C PHE A 31 12.93 -12.65 -4.08
N GLU A 32 13.03 -13.92 -4.48
CA GLU A 32 13.38 -15.00 -3.55
C GLU A 32 14.79 -14.89 -2.98
N LEU A 33 15.73 -14.34 -3.76
CA LEU A 33 17.13 -14.11 -3.39
C LEU A 33 17.34 -12.72 -2.78
N GLY A 34 16.37 -11.81 -2.91
CA GLY A 34 16.52 -10.43 -2.48
C GLY A 34 17.54 -9.64 -3.30
N ASP A 35 17.68 -9.95 -4.59
CA ASP A 35 18.69 -9.38 -5.48
C ASP A 35 18.03 -8.66 -6.66
N VAL A 36 18.03 -7.34 -6.61
CA VAL A 36 17.43 -6.47 -7.62
C VAL A 36 18.21 -6.49 -8.95
N GLU A 37 19.50 -6.82 -8.93
CA GLU A 37 20.31 -6.90 -10.18
C GLU A 37 19.85 -8.05 -11.07
N ILE A 38 19.40 -9.16 -10.49
CA ILE A 38 18.79 -10.27 -11.23
C ILE A 38 17.49 -9.78 -11.92
N TRP A 39 16.70 -8.95 -11.25
CA TRP A 39 15.48 -8.36 -11.83
C TRP A 39 15.84 -7.45 -13.02
N LYS A 40 16.79 -6.53 -12.84
CA LYS A 40 17.25 -5.60 -13.90
C LYS A 40 17.77 -6.33 -15.14
N ASP A 41 18.48 -7.44 -14.94
CA ASP A 41 19.00 -8.23 -16.06
C ASP A 41 17.88 -8.99 -16.83
N ALA A 42 16.77 -9.30 -16.18
CA ALA A 42 15.65 -10.02 -16.79
C ALA A 42 14.58 -9.10 -17.45
N VAL A 43 14.61 -7.80 -17.20
CA VAL A 43 13.57 -6.86 -17.62
C VAL A 43 14.15 -5.85 -18.63
N SER A 44 13.36 -5.51 -19.65
CA SER A 44 13.72 -4.49 -20.64
C SER A 44 13.57 -3.08 -20.05
N GLU A 45 14.45 -2.15 -20.42
CA GLU A 45 14.31 -0.73 -20.11
C GLU A 45 13.06 -0.10 -20.75
N ASP A 46 12.54 -0.70 -21.83
CA ASP A 46 11.30 -0.29 -22.51
C ASP A 46 10.05 -0.97 -21.91
N LEU A 47 10.12 -1.52 -20.68
CA LEU A 47 9.01 -2.21 -20.03
C LEU A 47 7.75 -1.35 -20.00
N VAL A 48 6.62 -1.96 -20.40
CA VAL A 48 5.27 -1.48 -20.11
C VAL A 48 4.66 -2.34 -19.02
N HIS A 49 4.20 -1.75 -17.93
CA HIS A 49 3.72 -2.47 -16.75
C HIS A 49 2.32 -2.07 -16.33
N SER A 50 1.52 -3.06 -15.96
CA SER A 50 0.21 -2.89 -15.33
C SER A 50 0.32 -3.22 -13.84
N PRO A 51 0.51 -2.22 -12.96
CA PRO A 51 0.77 -2.46 -11.54
C PRO A 51 -0.50 -2.89 -10.78
N PRO A 52 -0.36 -3.71 -9.70
CA PRO A 52 -1.49 -4.21 -8.92
C PRO A 52 -1.94 -3.20 -7.83
N ILE A 53 -1.98 -1.93 -8.18
CA ILE A 53 -2.31 -0.85 -7.24
C ILE A 53 -3.71 -0.34 -7.55
N TYR A 54 -4.56 -0.25 -6.52
CA TYR A 54 -5.90 0.26 -6.68
C TYR A 54 -5.91 1.69 -7.26
N GLY A 55 -6.75 1.90 -8.28
CA GLY A 55 -6.90 3.21 -8.94
C GLY A 55 -5.89 3.50 -10.04
N THR A 56 -4.91 2.61 -10.31
CA THR A 56 -4.01 2.76 -11.47
C THR A 56 -4.68 2.24 -12.75
N ALA A 57 -4.35 2.87 -13.88
CA ALA A 57 -4.80 2.39 -15.18
C ALA A 57 -3.94 1.21 -15.67
N GLU A 58 -4.51 0.41 -16.56
CA GLU A 58 -3.75 -0.60 -17.30
C GLU A 58 -2.61 0.07 -18.09
N ASN A 59 -1.44 -0.60 -18.14
CA ASN A 59 -0.24 -0.11 -18.84
C ASN A 59 0.22 1.30 -18.39
N SER A 60 -0.08 1.68 -17.15
CA SER A 60 0.30 3.00 -16.62
C SER A 60 1.72 3.03 -16.03
N GLY A 61 2.32 1.86 -15.78
CA GLY A 61 3.67 1.72 -15.26
C GLY A 61 4.71 1.58 -16.38
N ASN A 62 5.94 1.88 -16.05
CA ASN A 62 7.14 1.72 -16.88
C ASN A 62 8.25 1.03 -16.09
N TYR A 63 9.45 0.92 -16.70
CA TYR A 63 10.61 0.31 -16.07
C TYR A 63 10.92 0.92 -14.68
N ASP A 64 10.99 2.26 -14.58
CA ASP A 64 11.37 2.92 -13.33
C ASP A 64 10.37 2.67 -12.21
N SER A 65 9.06 2.72 -12.50
CA SER A 65 8.01 2.44 -11.52
C SER A 65 7.98 0.96 -11.11
N ALA A 66 8.23 0.05 -12.04
CA ALA A 66 8.32 -1.38 -11.75
C ALA A 66 9.58 -1.75 -10.96
N LEU A 67 10.73 -1.09 -11.26
CA LEU A 67 11.95 -1.21 -10.48
C LEU A 67 11.75 -0.72 -9.05
N ALA A 68 11.14 0.45 -8.86
CA ALA A 68 10.84 0.99 -7.54
C ALA A 68 9.92 0.04 -6.74
N GLN A 69 8.96 -0.60 -7.41
CA GLN A 69 8.11 -1.64 -6.79
C GLN A 69 8.93 -2.87 -6.39
N ALA A 70 9.81 -3.36 -7.25
CA ALA A 70 10.68 -4.49 -6.95
C ALA A 70 11.61 -4.20 -5.76
N GLU A 71 12.25 -3.03 -5.76
CA GLU A 71 13.10 -2.56 -4.66
C GLU A 71 12.31 -2.43 -3.36
N PHE A 72 11.08 -1.92 -3.41
CA PHE A 72 10.22 -1.84 -2.24
C PHE A 72 10.00 -3.22 -1.60
N TYR A 73 9.64 -4.24 -2.37
CA TYR A 73 9.42 -5.57 -1.82
C TYR A 73 10.72 -6.20 -1.30
N ILE A 74 11.79 -6.14 -2.07
CA ILE A 74 13.10 -6.70 -1.68
C ILE A 74 13.64 -6.04 -0.40
N ASN A 75 13.46 -4.73 -0.25
CA ASN A 75 13.98 -4.00 0.89
C ASN A 75 13.13 -4.14 2.17
N ASN A 76 11.81 -4.31 2.03
CA ASN A 76 10.90 -4.31 3.18
C ASN A 76 10.46 -5.71 3.64
N PHE A 77 10.70 -6.74 2.82
CA PHE A 77 10.31 -8.11 3.15
C PHE A 77 11.52 -9.05 3.07
N GLU A 78 11.44 -10.14 3.80
CA GLU A 78 12.42 -11.23 3.82
C GLU A 78 11.73 -12.60 3.72
N ASN A 79 12.52 -13.65 3.50
CA ASN A 79 12.01 -15.01 3.33
C ASN A 79 10.96 -15.12 2.21
N ILE A 80 11.06 -14.25 1.19
CA ILE A 80 10.12 -14.22 0.07
C ILE A 80 10.23 -15.54 -0.70
N LYS A 81 9.08 -16.17 -0.95
CA LYS A 81 8.96 -17.39 -1.77
C LYS A 81 7.73 -17.31 -2.64
N PHE A 82 7.87 -17.82 -3.87
CA PHE A 82 6.75 -18.03 -4.76
C PHE A 82 6.39 -19.52 -4.79
N THR A 83 5.34 -19.88 -4.10
CA THR A 83 4.96 -21.27 -3.83
C THR A 83 3.85 -21.75 -4.77
N ASN A 84 3.89 -23.06 -5.09
CA ASN A 84 2.94 -23.73 -5.98
C ASN A 84 2.79 -23.06 -7.35
N PRO A 85 3.88 -22.69 -8.06
CA PRO A 85 3.77 -21.97 -9.32
C PRO A 85 3.18 -22.87 -10.42
N VAL A 86 2.24 -22.30 -11.17
CA VAL A 86 1.69 -22.92 -12.39
C VAL A 86 1.99 -21.96 -13.55
N TYR A 87 2.84 -22.39 -14.47
CA TYR A 87 3.18 -21.66 -15.68
C TYR A 87 2.34 -22.17 -16.85
N LEU A 88 1.66 -21.27 -17.55
CA LEU A 88 0.81 -21.56 -18.69
C LEU A 88 1.19 -20.67 -19.87
N PRO A 89 1.13 -21.17 -21.12
CA PRO A 89 1.29 -20.32 -22.28
C PRO A 89 0.09 -19.35 -22.41
N GLY A 90 0.39 -18.11 -22.82
CA GLY A 90 -0.65 -17.22 -23.30
C GLY A 90 -1.06 -17.57 -24.72
N VAL A 91 -2.21 -17.04 -25.13
CA VAL A 91 -2.76 -17.27 -26.47
C VAL A 91 -3.07 -15.96 -27.18
N ASP A 92 -2.90 -15.94 -28.47
CA ASP A 92 -3.42 -14.89 -29.33
C ASP A 92 -4.96 -14.93 -29.31
N THR A 93 -5.60 -13.79 -29.09
CA THR A 93 -7.04 -13.70 -28.85
C THR A 93 -7.89 -14.00 -30.09
N VAL A 94 -7.29 -13.96 -31.28
CA VAL A 94 -8.00 -14.23 -32.54
C VAL A 94 -7.79 -15.67 -32.98
N SER A 95 -6.55 -16.12 -33.04
CA SER A 95 -6.20 -17.45 -33.53
C SER A 95 -6.31 -18.54 -32.45
N LEU A 96 -6.36 -18.16 -31.17
CA LEU A 96 -6.34 -19.03 -29.99
C LEU A 96 -5.12 -19.95 -29.92
N LYS A 97 -4.04 -19.60 -30.64
CA LYS A 97 -2.77 -20.32 -30.60
C LYS A 97 -1.84 -19.72 -29.58
N ASN A 98 -0.94 -20.55 -29.03
CA ASN A 98 0.16 -20.09 -28.19
C ASN A 98 0.91 -18.96 -28.89
N ASN A 99 1.10 -17.83 -28.18
CA ASN A 99 1.78 -16.63 -28.69
C ASN A 99 3.16 -16.40 -28.01
N GLY A 100 3.65 -17.37 -27.23
CA GLY A 100 4.93 -17.25 -26.51
C GLY A 100 4.86 -16.52 -25.17
N SER A 101 3.79 -15.77 -24.90
CA SER A 101 3.64 -15.08 -23.61
C SER A 101 3.43 -16.08 -22.47
N VAL A 102 3.76 -15.65 -21.25
CA VAL A 102 3.72 -16.50 -20.05
C VAL A 102 2.66 -15.99 -19.10
N ARG A 103 1.81 -16.89 -18.63
CA ARG A 103 0.85 -16.69 -17.55
C ARG A 103 1.30 -17.50 -16.35
N VAL A 104 1.33 -16.88 -15.18
CA VAL A 104 1.80 -17.58 -13.98
C VAL A 104 0.85 -17.35 -12.81
N TYR A 105 0.48 -18.43 -12.17
CA TYR A 105 -0.32 -18.43 -10.94
C TYR A 105 0.54 -18.98 -9.82
N GLY A 106 0.37 -18.45 -8.62
CA GLY A 106 1.08 -18.97 -7.45
C GLY A 106 0.70 -18.19 -6.20
N THR A 107 1.45 -18.42 -5.15
CA THR A 107 1.26 -17.72 -3.89
C THR A 107 2.60 -17.15 -3.44
N TRP A 108 2.67 -15.84 -3.30
CA TRP A 108 3.76 -15.16 -2.65
C TRP A 108 3.63 -15.30 -1.14
N THR A 109 4.70 -15.70 -0.49
CA THR A 109 4.83 -15.73 0.97
C THR A 109 6.10 -14.98 1.38
N GLY A 110 6.14 -14.50 2.60
CA GLY A 110 7.31 -13.80 3.15
C GLY A 110 7.00 -13.19 4.50
N THR A 111 7.95 -12.45 5.03
CA THR A 111 7.88 -11.81 6.34
C THR A 111 8.19 -10.32 6.21
N SER A 112 7.40 -9.45 6.80
CA SER A 112 7.71 -8.01 6.89
C SER A 112 8.88 -7.79 7.83
N LYS A 113 9.97 -7.17 7.36
CA LYS A 113 11.15 -6.88 8.17
C LYS A 113 10.86 -5.94 9.34
N SER A 114 9.90 -5.02 9.18
CA SER A 114 9.57 -4.01 10.19
C SER A 114 8.68 -4.53 11.32
N THR A 115 7.83 -5.53 11.05
CA THR A 115 6.85 -6.02 12.03
C THR A 115 7.03 -7.48 12.43
N GLY A 116 7.82 -8.25 11.67
CA GLY A 116 7.91 -9.72 11.81
C GLY A 116 6.64 -10.48 11.40
N ARG A 117 5.62 -9.78 10.84
CA ARG A 117 4.38 -10.44 10.39
C ARG A 117 4.59 -11.15 9.07
N GLU A 118 4.05 -12.36 8.98
CA GLU A 118 4.07 -13.15 7.76
C GLU A 118 2.88 -12.78 6.85
N PHE A 119 3.11 -12.88 5.54
CA PHE A 119 2.05 -12.77 4.53
C PHE A 119 1.98 -14.02 3.67
N SER A 120 0.78 -14.26 3.12
CA SER A 120 0.50 -15.26 2.10
C SER A 120 -0.53 -14.65 1.14
N ASN A 121 -0.09 -14.35 -0.10
CA ASN A 121 -0.89 -13.61 -1.06
C ASN A 121 -0.95 -14.35 -2.39
N ARG A 122 -2.14 -14.77 -2.82
CA ARG A 122 -2.33 -15.41 -4.13
C ARG A 122 -2.17 -14.38 -5.22
N ALA A 123 -1.46 -14.77 -6.27
CA ALA A 123 -1.15 -13.89 -7.38
C ALA A 123 -1.35 -14.57 -8.73
N TYR A 124 -1.70 -13.74 -9.70
CA TYR A 124 -1.61 -14.03 -11.11
C TYR A 124 -0.75 -12.96 -11.75
N HIS A 125 0.19 -13.39 -12.60
CA HIS A 125 1.06 -12.50 -13.37
C HIS A 125 1.00 -12.91 -14.84
N TRP A 126 1.17 -11.94 -15.72
CA TRP A 126 1.38 -12.21 -17.14
C TRP A 126 2.58 -11.45 -17.66
N PHE A 127 3.26 -12.05 -18.63
CA PHE A 127 4.49 -11.52 -19.18
C PHE A 127 4.55 -11.72 -20.69
N GLU A 128 5.03 -10.70 -21.39
CA GLU A 128 5.50 -10.81 -22.76
C GLU A 128 7.02 -10.68 -22.74
N VAL A 129 7.68 -11.50 -23.53
CA VAL A 129 9.14 -11.61 -23.53
C VAL A 129 9.65 -11.49 -24.97
N GLU A 130 10.59 -10.60 -25.17
CA GLU A 130 11.29 -10.41 -26.44
C GLU A 130 12.80 -10.45 -26.17
N ASP A 131 13.55 -11.18 -27.01
CA ASP A 131 15.00 -11.32 -26.90
C ASP A 131 15.48 -11.73 -25.49
N GLY A 132 14.67 -12.55 -24.78
CA GLY A 132 14.99 -13.06 -23.46
C GLY A 132 14.75 -12.07 -22.30
N LYS A 133 14.18 -10.88 -22.58
CA LYS A 133 13.82 -9.89 -21.58
C LYS A 133 12.32 -9.64 -21.57
N ILE A 134 11.78 -9.33 -20.38
CA ILE A 134 10.37 -8.99 -20.21
C ILE A 134 10.14 -7.57 -20.72
N THR A 135 9.26 -7.43 -21.71
CA THR A 135 8.89 -6.14 -22.34
C THR A 135 7.51 -5.65 -21.90
N ASN A 136 6.59 -6.57 -21.57
CA ASN A 136 5.30 -6.23 -21.01
C ASN A 136 5.00 -7.15 -19.82
N ALA A 137 4.41 -6.59 -18.78
CA ALA A 137 4.01 -7.35 -17.60
C ALA A 137 2.76 -6.77 -16.94
N GLY A 138 2.00 -7.63 -16.28
CA GLY A 138 0.92 -7.19 -15.41
C GLY A 138 0.75 -8.11 -14.22
N ASP A 139 0.43 -7.49 -13.11
CA ASP A 139 0.31 -8.14 -11.81
C ASP A 139 -1.12 -8.05 -11.29
N PHE A 140 -1.62 -9.14 -10.74
CA PHE A 140 -2.94 -9.22 -10.10
C PHE A 140 -2.81 -9.93 -8.76
N PHE A 141 -2.71 -9.15 -7.71
CA PHE A 141 -2.76 -9.59 -6.33
C PHE A 141 -3.17 -8.41 -5.42
N ASP A 142 -3.57 -8.68 -4.20
CA ASP A 142 -3.94 -7.62 -3.26
C ASP A 142 -2.68 -7.00 -2.62
N ALA A 143 -2.01 -6.13 -3.39
CA ALA A 143 -0.79 -5.46 -2.95
C ALA A 143 -1.06 -4.51 -1.77
N THR A 144 -2.10 -3.69 -1.90
CA THR A 144 -2.46 -2.68 -0.88
C THR A 144 -2.92 -3.33 0.41
N GLY A 145 -3.82 -4.33 0.33
CA GLY A 145 -4.30 -5.04 1.51
C GLY A 145 -3.19 -5.83 2.21
N MET A 146 -2.28 -6.47 1.44
CA MET A 146 -1.12 -7.16 2.00
C MET A 146 -0.23 -6.19 2.79
N VAL A 147 0.17 -5.06 2.19
CA VAL A 147 1.05 -4.08 2.85
C VAL A 147 0.37 -3.49 4.07
N ALA A 148 -0.92 -3.17 4.00
CA ALA A 148 -1.69 -2.68 5.15
C ALA A 148 -1.79 -3.71 6.29
N ALA A 149 -1.89 -5.01 5.95
CA ALA A 149 -2.01 -6.07 6.95
C ALA A 149 -0.70 -6.37 7.68
N VAL A 150 0.45 -6.33 6.98
CA VAL A 150 1.73 -6.78 7.54
C VAL A 150 2.77 -5.67 7.70
N GLY A 151 2.56 -4.51 7.08
CA GLY A 151 3.44 -3.34 7.22
C GLY A 151 3.37 -2.73 8.62
N PRO A 152 4.30 -1.82 8.93
CA PRO A 152 4.24 -1.08 10.18
C PRO A 152 2.94 -0.27 10.20
N VAL A 153 2.20 -0.40 11.27
CA VAL A 153 1.08 0.52 11.52
C VAL A 153 1.72 1.83 11.96
N GLN A 154 2.00 2.70 11.01
CA GLN A 154 2.37 4.08 11.33
C GLN A 154 1.09 4.76 11.85
N ARG A 155 0.97 4.83 13.14
CA ARG A 155 -0.08 5.59 13.81
C ARG A 155 0.58 6.70 14.59
N ASN A 156 0.75 7.85 13.98
CA ASN A 156 0.99 9.07 14.72
C ASN A 156 -0.37 9.51 15.26
N VAL A 157 -0.73 8.99 16.43
CA VAL A 157 -2.02 9.23 17.08
C VAL A 157 -1.87 10.33 18.10
N ILE A 158 -2.72 11.34 17.97
CA ILE A 158 -2.90 12.40 18.94
C ILE A 158 -4.27 12.23 19.58
N VAL A 159 -4.30 12.25 20.88
CA VAL A 159 -5.54 12.28 21.67
C VAL A 159 -5.61 13.63 22.39
N VAL A 160 -6.61 14.41 22.03
CA VAL A 160 -6.91 15.67 22.72
C VAL A 160 -8.11 15.44 23.63
N THR A 161 -7.98 15.71 24.92
CA THR A 161 -9.11 15.69 25.85
C THR A 161 -9.47 17.10 26.27
N VAL A 162 -10.77 17.36 26.40
CA VAL A 162 -11.31 18.67 26.75
C VAL A 162 -12.29 18.48 27.91
N ASP A 163 -12.00 19.08 29.05
CA ASP A 163 -12.87 19.08 30.22
C ASP A 163 -13.94 20.17 30.11
N LEU A 164 -15.17 19.80 29.79
CA LEU A 164 -16.25 20.75 29.55
C LEU A 164 -16.90 21.23 30.85
N LYS A 165 -17.33 22.46 30.86
CA LYS A 165 -18.30 22.95 31.84
C LYS A 165 -19.63 22.20 31.66
N LYS A 166 -20.29 21.89 32.75
CA LYS A 166 -21.57 21.17 32.73
C LYS A 166 -22.59 21.90 31.81
N GLY A 167 -23.20 21.14 30.91
CA GLY A 167 -24.22 21.63 29.97
C GLY A 167 -23.65 22.38 28.76
N LYS A 168 -22.32 22.28 28.49
CA LYS A 168 -21.67 22.96 27.36
C LYS A 168 -21.34 22.02 26.17
N TYR A 169 -21.82 20.78 26.20
CA TYR A 169 -21.63 19.84 25.11
C TYR A 169 -22.19 20.35 23.79
N ASP A 170 -23.47 20.77 23.74
CA ASP A 170 -24.10 21.20 22.50
C ASP A 170 -23.43 22.45 21.90
N ASP A 171 -22.93 23.35 22.75
CA ASP A 171 -22.19 24.54 22.30
C ASP A 171 -20.87 24.15 21.65
N LEU A 172 -20.13 23.20 22.24
CA LEU A 172 -18.88 22.67 21.66
C LEU A 172 -19.16 21.87 20.38
N GLN A 173 -20.19 21.02 20.39
CA GLN A 173 -20.56 20.22 19.24
C GLN A 173 -20.83 21.09 18.01
N LYS A 174 -21.57 22.19 18.17
CA LYS A 174 -21.82 23.16 17.08
C LYS A 174 -20.53 23.78 16.54
N LEU A 175 -19.54 24.06 17.39
CA LEU A 175 -18.24 24.57 16.96
C LEU A 175 -17.48 23.51 16.17
N PHE A 176 -17.48 22.27 16.62
CA PHE A 176 -16.77 21.17 15.96
C PHE A 176 -17.40 20.72 14.64
N GLU A 177 -18.73 20.83 14.52
CA GLU A 177 -19.47 20.55 13.29
C GLU A 177 -19.41 21.69 12.27
N SER A 178 -19.02 22.89 12.69
CA SER A 178 -18.85 24.02 11.78
C SER A 178 -17.74 23.78 10.77
N ASP A 179 -17.73 24.53 9.67
CA ASP A 179 -16.66 24.46 8.67
C ASP A 179 -15.27 24.72 9.28
N ALA A 180 -15.18 25.56 10.30
CA ALA A 180 -13.95 25.85 11.03
C ALA A 180 -13.53 24.76 12.04
N GLY A 181 -14.42 23.81 12.36
CA GLY A 181 -14.23 22.76 13.36
C GLY A 181 -13.38 21.57 12.88
N LEU A 182 -13.86 20.36 13.21
CA LEU A 182 -13.14 19.11 12.85
C LEU A 182 -13.04 18.89 11.34
N LYS A 183 -13.91 19.52 10.53
CA LYS A 183 -13.80 19.47 9.07
C LYS A 183 -12.50 20.12 8.57
N THR A 184 -12.13 21.28 9.13
CA THR A 184 -10.85 21.94 8.81
C THR A 184 -9.67 21.08 9.27
N THR A 185 -9.74 20.48 10.46
CA THR A 185 -8.71 19.54 10.93
C THR A 185 -8.54 18.36 9.98
N ARG A 186 -9.66 17.77 9.53
CA ARG A 186 -9.66 16.62 8.62
C ARG A 186 -9.04 16.93 7.25
N ASN A 187 -9.18 18.18 6.80
CA ASN A 187 -8.68 18.64 5.51
C ASN A 187 -7.27 19.25 5.59
N TYR A 188 -6.67 19.31 6.77
CA TYR A 188 -5.32 19.83 6.93
C TYR A 188 -4.31 18.81 6.42
N GLU A 189 -3.25 19.27 5.77
CA GLU A 189 -2.21 18.41 5.19
C GLU A 189 -1.61 17.48 6.24
N GLY A 190 -1.59 16.19 5.93
CA GLY A 190 -1.09 15.13 6.82
C GLY A 190 -2.11 14.58 7.81
N CYS A 191 -3.32 15.14 7.92
CA CYS A 191 -4.37 14.57 8.75
C CYS A 191 -5.10 13.45 7.99
N ASN A 192 -4.97 12.21 8.48
CA ASN A 192 -5.60 11.04 7.86
C ASN A 192 -6.99 10.76 8.41
N HIS A 193 -7.20 11.09 9.68
CA HIS A 193 -8.46 10.81 10.37
C HIS A 193 -8.63 11.72 11.59
N VAL A 194 -9.87 12.14 11.84
CA VAL A 194 -10.26 12.80 13.08
C VAL A 194 -11.66 12.38 13.47
N GLU A 195 -11.83 12.02 14.72
CA GLU A 195 -13.12 11.68 15.32
C GLU A 195 -13.21 12.21 16.75
N GLY A 196 -14.44 12.43 17.22
CA GLY A 196 -14.69 12.98 18.54
C GLY A 196 -15.72 12.17 19.30
N PHE A 197 -15.48 12.02 20.60
CA PHE A 197 -16.34 11.28 21.53
C PHE A 197 -16.65 12.14 22.75
N PHE A 198 -17.86 12.02 23.27
CA PHE A 198 -18.25 12.69 24.49
C PHE A 198 -18.65 11.68 25.56
N ASN A 199 -18.12 11.86 26.78
CA ASN A 199 -18.56 11.14 27.96
C ASN A 199 -19.36 12.08 28.85
N GLU A 200 -20.66 11.85 28.94
CA GLU A 200 -21.60 12.71 29.69
C GLU A 200 -21.32 12.70 31.19
N GLU A 201 -20.98 11.52 31.74
CA GLU A 201 -20.75 11.34 33.19
C GLU A 201 -19.56 12.19 33.67
N SER A 202 -18.46 12.17 32.91
CA SER A 202 -17.25 12.94 33.23
C SER A 202 -17.24 14.34 32.61
N SER A 203 -18.22 14.69 31.78
CA SER A 203 -18.25 15.93 30.98
C SER A 203 -16.97 16.14 30.18
N LYS A 204 -16.38 15.05 29.67
CA LYS A 204 -15.12 15.07 28.91
C LYS A 204 -15.38 14.80 27.44
N TYR A 205 -14.84 15.67 26.59
CA TYR A 205 -14.78 15.43 25.14
C TYR A 205 -13.39 14.93 24.77
N VAL A 206 -13.32 13.91 23.92
CA VAL A 206 -12.09 13.30 23.45
C VAL A 206 -12.05 13.40 21.92
N VAL A 207 -10.97 13.95 21.36
CA VAL A 207 -10.73 13.97 19.93
C VAL A 207 -9.54 13.07 19.64
N ILE A 208 -9.70 12.09 18.76
CA ILE A 208 -8.64 11.23 18.28
C ILE A 208 -8.28 11.66 16.87
N GLN A 209 -7.00 11.88 16.63
CA GLN A 209 -6.47 12.32 15.36
C GLN A 209 -5.35 11.38 14.91
N HIS A 210 -5.33 11.05 13.62
CA HIS A 210 -4.26 10.27 12.99
C HIS A 210 -3.56 11.15 11.95
N TRP A 211 -2.23 11.17 12.02
CA TRP A 211 -1.40 12.05 11.20
C TRP A 211 -0.32 11.24 10.46
N ASP A 212 0.16 11.75 9.32
CA ASP A 212 1.28 11.16 8.60
C ASP A 212 2.58 11.27 9.41
N SER A 213 2.76 12.40 10.12
CA SER A 213 3.90 12.60 11.02
C SER A 213 3.53 13.51 12.20
N PHE A 214 4.36 13.49 13.26
CA PHE A 214 4.21 14.42 14.39
C PHE A 214 4.60 15.85 14.00
N GLU A 215 5.50 16.02 13.03
CA GLU A 215 5.88 17.33 12.50
C GLU A 215 4.69 18.03 11.86
N GLN A 216 3.89 17.30 11.06
CA GLN A 216 2.66 17.84 10.44
C GLN A 216 1.60 18.17 11.50
N TYR A 217 1.42 17.29 12.51
CA TYR A 217 0.56 17.64 13.64
C TYR A 217 1.02 18.90 14.36
N ASN A 218 2.31 19.04 14.64
CA ASN A 218 2.85 20.22 15.33
C ASN A 218 2.64 21.50 14.51
N ALA A 219 2.84 21.44 13.19
CA ALA A 219 2.54 22.55 12.29
C ALA A 219 1.06 22.91 12.31
N TYR A 220 0.16 21.92 12.27
CA TYR A 220 -1.27 22.13 12.43
C TYR A 220 -1.61 22.75 13.77
N ALA A 221 -1.05 22.25 14.87
CA ALA A 221 -1.34 22.76 16.21
C ALA A 221 -0.90 24.21 16.35
N ASP A 222 0.32 24.53 15.90
CA ASP A 222 0.84 25.91 15.91
C ASP A 222 -0.08 26.83 15.11
N TRP A 223 -0.42 26.48 13.89
CA TRP A 223 -1.37 27.21 13.07
C TRP A 223 -2.74 27.36 13.77
N ARG A 224 -3.29 26.28 14.34
CA ARG A 224 -4.62 26.29 14.98
C ARG A 224 -4.68 27.17 16.20
N PHE A 225 -3.60 27.23 17.00
CA PHE A 225 -3.56 28.05 18.21
C PHE A 225 -3.20 29.51 17.93
N ASN A 226 -2.38 29.79 16.93
CA ASN A 226 -1.78 31.11 16.74
C ASN A 226 -2.28 31.88 15.51
N GLU A 227 -2.63 31.17 14.43
CA GLU A 227 -2.87 31.78 13.12
C GLU A 227 -4.27 31.52 12.54
N ASP A 228 -5.02 30.55 13.09
CA ASP A 228 -6.34 30.19 12.57
C ASP A 228 -7.30 31.38 12.56
N PRO A 229 -7.70 31.88 11.35
CA PRO A 229 -8.54 33.05 11.24
C PRO A 229 -9.96 32.86 11.81
N SER A 230 -10.38 31.59 11.97
CA SER A 230 -11.68 31.28 12.57
C SER A 230 -11.75 31.57 14.07
N GLY A 231 -10.59 31.62 14.74
CA GLY A 231 -10.49 31.77 16.18
C GLY A 231 -11.16 30.64 16.97
N LEU A 232 -11.18 29.40 16.41
CA LEU A 232 -11.89 28.26 17.00
C LEU A 232 -11.47 28.04 18.45
N VAL A 233 -10.16 28.02 18.74
CA VAL A 233 -9.64 27.79 20.09
C VAL A 233 -10.17 28.85 21.06
N GLY A 234 -10.11 30.11 20.69
CA GLY A 234 -10.64 31.22 21.51
C GLY A 234 -12.15 31.11 21.79
N LYS A 235 -12.93 30.57 20.84
CA LYS A 235 -14.36 30.30 21.01
C LYS A 235 -14.64 29.08 21.90
N MET A 236 -13.71 28.13 21.95
CA MET A 236 -13.84 26.94 22.79
C MET A 236 -13.50 27.22 24.28
N LEU A 237 -12.50 28.05 24.56
CA LEU A 237 -12.00 28.30 25.93
C LEU A 237 -13.08 28.65 26.94
N PRO A 238 -14.10 29.51 26.63
CA PRO A 238 -15.18 29.80 27.55
C PRO A 238 -16.06 28.61 27.94
N LEU A 239 -16.08 27.55 27.10
CA LEU A 239 -16.86 26.32 27.32
C LEU A 239 -16.14 25.32 28.21
N ILE A 240 -14.82 25.51 28.39
CA ILE A 240 -13.90 24.56 29.02
C ILE A 240 -13.74 24.88 30.50
N SER A 241 -13.78 23.86 31.34
CA SER A 241 -13.51 23.95 32.77
C SER A 241 -12.01 24.20 32.97
N GLY A 242 -11.66 25.30 33.65
CA GLY A 242 -10.23 25.70 33.77
C GLY A 242 -9.66 26.40 32.53
N GLY A 243 -10.45 26.67 31.49
CA GLY A 243 -9.95 27.30 30.26
C GLY A 243 -8.91 26.45 29.57
N ALA A 244 -7.74 26.98 29.23
CA ALA A 244 -6.68 26.25 28.57
C ALA A 244 -6.15 25.03 29.37
N ASP A 245 -6.17 25.11 30.70
CA ASP A 245 -5.71 24.02 31.58
C ASP A 245 -6.65 22.78 31.52
N GLY A 246 -7.88 22.96 31.02
CA GLY A 246 -8.82 21.88 30.79
C GLY A 246 -8.60 21.14 29.44
N ILE A 247 -7.55 21.48 28.69
CA ILE A 247 -7.16 20.79 27.47
C ILE A 247 -5.91 19.98 27.75
N SER A 248 -5.94 18.66 27.47
CA SER A 248 -4.75 17.81 27.55
C SER A 248 -4.49 17.14 26.20
N ILE A 249 -3.24 17.10 25.80
CA ILE A 249 -2.80 16.51 24.52
C ILE A 249 -1.84 15.36 24.81
N TYR A 250 -2.17 14.19 24.27
CA TYR A 250 -1.37 12.97 24.40
C TYR A 250 -0.94 12.52 23.00
N SER A 251 0.26 11.99 22.89
CA SER A 251 0.78 11.42 21.65
C SER A 251 1.41 10.05 21.90
N ASN A 252 1.34 9.17 20.91
CA ASN A 252 2.04 7.88 20.95
C ASN A 252 3.48 7.97 20.42
N ASN A 253 4.15 9.12 20.58
CA ASN A 253 5.49 9.41 20.07
C ASN A 253 6.58 8.42 20.56
N THR A 254 6.30 7.58 21.53
CA THR A 254 7.27 6.65 22.15
C THR A 254 7.37 5.30 21.42
N GLY A 255 6.61 5.05 20.37
CA GLY A 255 6.69 3.82 19.58
C GLY A 255 6.22 2.53 20.29
N TYR A 256 5.70 2.62 21.51
CA TYR A 256 5.12 1.48 22.23
C TYR A 256 3.61 1.44 22.05
N GLY A 257 3.17 0.70 21.03
CA GLY A 257 1.80 0.24 20.93
C GLY A 257 1.72 -1.19 21.49
N PHE A 258 0.85 -1.43 22.46
CA PHE A 258 0.42 -2.79 22.78
C PHE A 258 -0.64 -3.19 21.74
N TYR A 259 -0.38 -4.27 21.00
CA TYR A 259 -1.30 -4.85 20.01
C TYR A 259 -1.83 -6.19 20.52
#